data_744ca0cca749e137d727d8b07ddd0cd6
#
_entry.id   744ca0cca749e137d727d8b07ddd0cd6
#
_cell.length_a   1.000
_cell.length_b   1.000
_cell.length_c   1.000
_cell.angle_alpha   90.00
_cell.angle_beta   90.00
_cell.angle_gamma   90.00
#
_symmetry.space_group_name_H-M   'P 1'
#
loop_
_entity.id
_entity.type
_entity.pdbx_description
1 polymer ?
#
loop_
_entity_poly.entity_id
_entity_poly.type
_entity_poly.pdbx_seq_one_letter_code
_entity_poly.pdbx_strand_id
1 'polypeptide(L)'
;MPSIMMRFLGCSQRSVASCVSVFMFLALALAGQSGWAQTGYTGIFGGGPFYKNASANIIEIENSGFSEAIVWSVEVSSTGDLNFNGEFPLTSGGVYVGNQYYPDFASDMAQLKQGTVKRVTFSVGSSNYGDWENITALVNAQGTGPTSILYQDFQALKAAIPALDAIDFDDENSFNSPTTISFGVMLGGLGLHAMPDAFDDSSYWTNVVSQINSQVPGTVDGVHLQAYAGGSGNNPCVGWNFGAVPVFPGLWDQYDTPAQVESTMSAWHSQCGIIGGFMWLYDDFVGTGLAAQYASAINTAVSSTGFTLSGPSNVFLNQNSTANAAITIKDFGGFTGTVRLKVSGLPKGVQASIQGTTNTRKVVLKANATASTGFTTVTVTGTSGSITETTTFSLGVSAALGTMGAGTQVDLSSEFNLNGIYQDGLTYTTGGLDGGGYSYSANLLTGSRVWNGILFTLGAANVPDAVGCTGQTVLLPSGQYSGLLLLATGVEGNQASQTLTVTYSDGTSTQFVQSFSDWYTPQKYSHELEGVAMAYRNFDNGTKDKRTFNLYEYQFALNAKKTVQSLTLPNNAHVAVLAATVK
;
A
#
# COMPACT_ATOMS: atom_id res chain seq x y z
N MET A 1 4.50 53.31 31.66
CA MET A 1 3.92 54.01 30.51
C MET A 1 5.02 54.67 29.72
N PRO A 2 5.32 54.24 28.51
CA PRO A 2 5.62 55.16 27.46
C PRO A 2 4.75 54.84 26.20
N SER A 3 4.25 55.90 25.62
CA SER A 3 3.41 55.95 24.42
C SER A 3 4.22 55.58 23.17
N ILE A 4 3.72 54.67 22.33
CA ILE A 4 4.26 54.40 21.00
C ILE A 4 3.44 55.26 20.01
N MET A 5 4.10 56.22 19.42
CA MET A 5 3.61 57.15 18.40
C MET A 5 3.59 56.48 17.04
N MET A 6 2.42 56.19 16.52
CA MET A 6 2.20 55.65 15.17
C MET A 6 2.26 56.78 14.15
N ARG A 7 3.27 56.81 13.26
CA ARG A 7 3.31 57.75 12.13
C ARG A 7 2.41 57.25 11.00
N PHE A 8 1.36 57.94 10.68
CA PHE A 8 0.58 57.79 9.47
C PHE A 8 1.38 58.37 8.28
N LEU A 9 1.72 57.54 7.31
CA LEU A 9 2.11 57.98 5.98
C LEU A 9 0.85 58.13 5.13
N GLY A 10 0.65 59.33 4.59
CA GLY A 10 -0.55 59.67 3.83
C GLY A 10 -0.66 58.91 2.51
N CYS A 11 -1.79 58.29 2.30
CA CYS A 11 -2.18 57.70 1.04
C CYS A 11 -3.23 58.59 0.37
N SER A 12 -3.00 58.98 -0.88
CA SER A 12 -3.89 59.86 -1.64
C SER A 12 -5.21 59.14 -2.03
N GLN A 13 -6.30 59.85 -2.10
CA GLN A 13 -7.70 59.40 -2.28
C GLN A 13 -8.02 58.62 -3.59
N ARG A 14 -7.06 57.99 -4.27
CA ARG A 14 -7.35 57.22 -5.49
C ARG A 14 -7.02 55.73 -5.43
N SER A 15 -6.71 55.14 -4.27
CA SER A 15 -6.33 53.73 -4.16
C SER A 15 -7.10 52.90 -3.14
N VAL A 16 -8.25 53.38 -2.62
CA VAL A 16 -9.04 52.67 -1.59
C VAL A 16 -9.82 51.48 -2.16
N ALA A 17 -10.13 51.49 -3.45
CA ALA A 17 -10.87 50.36 -4.09
C ALA A 17 -10.00 49.09 -4.31
N SER A 18 -8.66 49.23 -4.45
CA SER A 18 -7.77 48.08 -4.69
C SER A 18 -7.32 47.36 -3.40
N CYS A 19 -7.31 48.07 -2.26
CA CYS A 19 -6.90 47.44 -0.99
C CYS A 19 -8.00 46.59 -0.35
N VAL A 20 -9.30 46.92 -0.59
CA VAL A 20 -10.42 46.14 -0.06
C VAL A 20 -10.57 44.80 -0.81
N SER A 21 -10.27 44.77 -2.11
CA SER A 21 -10.35 43.54 -2.90
C SER A 21 -9.27 42.50 -2.54
N VAL A 22 -8.06 42.94 -2.14
CA VAL A 22 -6.98 42.00 -1.75
C VAL A 22 -7.22 41.40 -0.36
N PHE A 23 -7.87 42.15 0.57
CA PHE A 23 -8.23 41.58 1.89
C PHE A 23 -9.43 40.64 1.81
N MET A 24 -10.33 40.82 0.85
CA MET A 24 -11.49 39.94 0.67
C MET A 24 -11.13 38.61 0.01
N PHE A 25 -10.10 38.57 -0.85
CA PHE A 25 -9.59 37.33 -1.43
C PHE A 25 -8.71 36.52 -0.47
N LEU A 26 -8.05 37.14 0.51
CA LEU A 26 -7.28 36.41 1.53
C LEU A 26 -8.15 35.83 2.65
N ALA A 27 -9.35 36.38 2.89
CA ALA A 27 -10.31 35.87 3.87
C ALA A 27 -11.15 34.68 3.32
N LEU A 28 -11.33 34.58 1.99
CA LEU A 28 -12.01 33.42 1.38
C LEU A 28 -11.12 32.20 1.18
N ALA A 29 -9.80 32.35 1.21
CA ALA A 29 -8.86 31.22 1.08
C ALA A 29 -8.63 30.47 2.41
N LEU A 30 -9.17 30.95 3.53
CA LEU A 30 -9.07 30.32 4.85
C LEU A 30 -10.37 29.66 5.33
N ALA A 31 -11.45 29.72 4.55
CA ALA A 31 -12.73 29.12 4.90
C ALA A 31 -12.95 27.69 4.33
N GLY A 32 -11.91 27.06 3.76
CA GLY A 32 -11.99 25.76 3.11
C GLY A 32 -11.10 24.67 3.75
N GLN A 33 -10.75 24.80 5.01
CA GLN A 33 -10.20 23.65 5.73
C GLN A 33 -11.37 22.95 6.44
N SER A 34 -11.72 21.77 5.94
CA SER A 34 -12.64 20.84 6.57
C SER A 34 -12.30 20.73 8.07
N GLY A 35 -13.30 20.93 8.93
CA GLY A 35 -13.15 20.94 10.39
C GLY A 35 -12.66 19.63 11.02
N TRP A 36 -12.23 18.67 10.21
CA TRP A 36 -11.73 17.35 10.62
C TRP A 36 -10.22 17.31 10.88
N ALA A 37 -9.48 18.36 10.60
CA ALA A 37 -8.01 18.36 10.68
C ALA A 37 -7.43 18.28 12.11
N GLN A 38 -8.26 18.31 13.16
CA GLN A 38 -7.79 18.33 14.56
C GLN A 38 -8.51 17.41 15.55
N THR A 39 -9.63 16.77 15.18
CA THR A 39 -10.29 15.76 16.01
C THR A 39 -10.48 14.51 15.16
N GLY A 40 -10.10 13.35 15.68
CA GLY A 40 -10.25 12.08 14.96
C GLY A 40 -11.70 11.90 14.49
N TYR A 41 -11.88 11.43 13.26
CA TYR A 41 -13.18 11.08 12.72
C TYR A 41 -13.62 9.71 13.23
N THR A 42 -14.87 9.60 13.68
CA THR A 42 -15.47 8.33 14.09
C THR A 42 -16.92 8.27 13.60
N GLY A 43 -17.22 7.35 12.68
CA GLY A 43 -18.53 7.13 12.11
C GLY A 43 -19.21 5.87 12.64
N ILE A 44 -20.53 5.88 12.66
CA ILE A 44 -21.36 4.72 12.98
C ILE A 44 -22.54 4.64 12.02
N PHE A 45 -22.67 3.53 11.30
CA PHE A 45 -23.85 3.19 10.54
C PHE A 45 -24.95 2.64 11.44
N GLY A 46 -26.19 3.02 11.15
CA GLY A 46 -27.38 2.46 11.81
C GLY A 46 -28.64 2.84 11.05
N GLY A 47 -29.63 1.96 11.12
CA GLY A 47 -30.91 2.11 10.43
C GLY A 47 -32.08 2.19 11.40
N GLY A 48 -32.71 1.04 11.66
CA GLY A 48 -33.87 0.92 12.53
C GLY A 48 -33.80 1.66 13.88
N PRO A 49 -32.69 1.60 14.60
CA PRO A 49 -32.51 2.26 15.89
C PRO A 49 -32.75 3.77 15.88
N PHE A 50 -32.54 4.45 14.76
CA PHE A 50 -32.68 5.91 14.66
C PHE A 50 -34.11 6.40 14.52
N TYR A 51 -35.10 5.50 14.35
CA TYR A 51 -36.53 5.84 14.31
C TYR A 51 -37.42 4.87 15.09
N LYS A 52 -36.91 3.65 15.39
CA LYS A 52 -37.56 2.68 16.27
C LYS A 52 -36.97 2.78 17.67
N ASN A 53 -37.76 3.15 18.65
CA ASN A 53 -37.30 3.44 20.01
C ASN A 53 -36.20 4.53 20.05
N ALA A 54 -36.33 5.52 19.16
CA ALA A 54 -35.31 6.51 18.82
C ALA A 54 -34.76 7.25 20.05
N SER A 55 -35.61 7.67 20.98
CA SER A 55 -35.19 8.49 22.13
C SER A 55 -34.12 7.83 23.00
N ALA A 56 -34.16 6.50 23.20
CA ALA A 56 -33.14 5.79 23.97
C ALA A 56 -31.87 5.56 23.17
N ASN A 57 -32.01 5.15 21.91
CA ASN A 57 -30.91 4.79 21.03
C ASN A 57 -30.08 6.02 20.61
N ILE A 58 -30.75 7.16 20.36
CA ILE A 58 -30.10 8.42 20.03
C ILE A 58 -29.28 8.94 21.22
N ILE A 59 -29.80 8.82 22.46
CA ILE A 59 -29.06 9.17 23.67
C ILE A 59 -27.81 8.31 23.83
N GLU A 60 -27.88 7.03 23.48
CA GLU A 60 -26.69 6.17 23.48
C GLU A 60 -25.64 6.67 22.49
N ILE A 61 -26.03 6.98 21.25
CA ILE A 61 -25.11 7.41 20.19
C ILE A 61 -24.57 8.83 20.45
N GLU A 62 -25.39 9.79 20.85
CA GLU A 62 -24.94 11.15 21.14
C GLU A 62 -23.87 11.22 22.25
N ASN A 63 -23.86 10.23 23.16
CA ASN A 63 -22.94 10.14 24.27
C ASN A 63 -21.81 9.09 24.07
N SER A 64 -21.80 8.39 22.94
CA SER A 64 -20.86 7.28 22.68
C SER A 64 -19.43 7.71 22.39
N GLY A 65 -19.22 8.92 21.85
CA GLY A 65 -17.93 9.37 21.32
C GLY A 65 -17.82 9.30 19.80
N PHE A 66 -18.82 8.76 19.10
CA PHE A 66 -18.91 8.88 17.64
C PHE A 66 -19.11 10.35 17.23
N SER A 67 -18.42 10.78 16.17
CA SER A 67 -18.49 12.13 15.63
C SER A 67 -19.46 12.25 14.45
N GLU A 68 -19.83 11.14 13.83
CA GLU A 68 -20.80 11.05 12.74
C GLU A 68 -21.78 9.91 12.94
N ALA A 69 -23.07 10.18 12.73
CA ALA A 69 -24.10 9.18 12.61
C ALA A 69 -24.50 9.05 11.13
N ILE A 70 -24.32 7.86 10.57
CA ILE A 70 -24.63 7.53 9.17
C ILE A 70 -25.92 6.72 9.18
N VAL A 71 -26.98 7.39 8.75
CA VAL A 71 -28.36 6.86 8.83
C VAL A 71 -28.64 6.07 7.56
N TRP A 72 -28.72 4.76 7.68
CA TRP A 72 -28.85 3.81 6.58
C TRP A 72 -30.23 3.14 6.58
N SER A 73 -30.91 2.99 5.45
CA SER A 73 -30.58 3.47 4.12
C SER A 73 -31.73 4.28 3.53
N VAL A 74 -31.38 5.24 2.71
CA VAL A 74 -32.35 5.94 1.85
C VAL A 74 -32.37 5.26 0.50
N GLU A 75 -33.54 4.79 0.10
CA GLU A 75 -33.82 4.20 -1.20
C GLU A 75 -34.37 5.26 -2.16
N VAL A 76 -33.96 5.18 -3.42
CA VAL A 76 -34.42 6.08 -4.50
C VAL A 76 -35.26 5.28 -5.48
N SER A 77 -36.56 5.57 -5.53
CA SER A 77 -37.48 4.90 -6.46
C SER A 77 -37.23 5.30 -7.92
N SER A 78 -37.81 4.55 -8.86
CA SER A 78 -37.75 4.90 -10.30
C SER A 78 -38.49 6.21 -10.63
N THR A 79 -39.33 6.73 -9.74
CA THR A 79 -40.00 8.05 -9.87
C THR A 79 -39.20 9.18 -9.22
N GLY A 80 -38.16 8.85 -8.44
CA GLY A 80 -37.30 9.77 -7.70
C GLY A 80 -37.70 9.94 -6.24
N ASP A 81 -38.90 9.52 -5.86
CA ASP A 81 -39.35 9.59 -4.46
C ASP A 81 -38.37 8.80 -3.55
N LEU A 82 -38.06 9.39 -2.39
CA LEU A 82 -37.15 8.81 -1.41
C LEU A 82 -37.95 7.97 -0.39
N ASN A 83 -37.45 6.80 -0.08
CA ASN A 83 -37.98 5.91 0.94
C ASN A 83 -36.89 5.64 1.99
N PHE A 84 -37.29 5.38 3.24
CA PHE A 84 -36.35 5.01 4.28
C PHE A 84 -36.49 3.54 4.62
N ASN A 85 -35.44 2.78 4.36
CA ASN A 85 -35.26 1.38 4.73
C ASN A 85 -36.42 0.46 4.27
N GLY A 86 -37.05 0.77 3.13
CA GLY A 86 -38.22 0.05 2.63
C GLY A 86 -39.47 0.17 3.51
N GLU A 87 -39.45 0.99 4.56
CA GLU A 87 -40.48 1.02 5.59
C GLU A 87 -41.41 2.23 5.48
N PHE A 88 -40.90 3.40 5.10
CA PHE A 88 -41.75 4.60 4.96
C PHE A 88 -41.18 5.61 3.98
N PRO A 89 -42.03 6.36 3.27
CA PRO A 89 -41.59 7.41 2.38
C PRO A 89 -41.03 8.60 3.15
N LEU A 90 -39.89 9.13 2.68
CA LEU A 90 -39.33 10.38 3.14
C LEU A 90 -39.85 11.55 2.30
N THR A 91 -39.91 11.37 0.97
CA THR A 91 -40.41 12.36 0.04
C THR A 91 -41.44 11.74 -0.92
N SER A 92 -42.28 12.60 -1.48
CA SER A 92 -43.19 12.26 -2.57
C SER A 92 -43.41 13.48 -3.47
N GLY A 93 -42.96 13.38 -4.74
CA GLY A 93 -43.12 14.43 -5.73
C GLY A 93 -42.49 15.76 -5.34
N GLY A 94 -41.30 15.77 -4.73
CA GLY A 94 -40.60 16.98 -4.30
C GLY A 94 -41.05 17.54 -2.96
N VAL A 95 -41.83 16.78 -2.18
CA VAL A 95 -42.34 17.21 -0.87
C VAL A 95 -41.95 16.22 0.21
N TYR A 96 -41.41 16.69 1.33
CA TYR A 96 -41.12 15.85 2.48
C TYR A 96 -42.41 15.37 3.17
N VAL A 97 -42.50 14.06 3.39
CA VAL A 97 -43.68 13.43 4.01
C VAL A 97 -43.32 12.53 5.21
N GLY A 98 -42.05 12.38 5.55
CA GLY A 98 -41.55 11.43 6.57
C GLY A 98 -42.23 11.58 7.93
N ASN A 99 -42.51 12.81 8.38
CA ASN A 99 -43.18 13.04 9.66
C ASN A 99 -44.67 12.61 9.70
N GLN A 100 -45.25 12.20 8.57
CA GLN A 100 -46.60 11.59 8.58
C GLN A 100 -46.55 10.15 9.10
N TYR A 101 -45.42 9.51 9.02
CA TYR A 101 -45.20 8.13 9.42
C TYR A 101 -44.43 8.03 10.76
N TYR A 102 -43.38 8.83 10.90
CA TYR A 102 -42.61 8.98 12.13
C TYR A 102 -42.54 10.47 12.49
N PRO A 103 -43.48 11.00 13.31
CA PRO A 103 -43.65 12.42 13.57
C PRO A 103 -42.40 13.12 14.10
N ASP A 104 -41.57 12.41 14.84
CA ASP A 104 -40.37 12.93 15.49
C ASP A 104 -39.08 12.74 14.66
N PHE A 105 -39.15 12.09 13.49
CA PHE A 105 -37.93 11.68 12.72
C PHE A 105 -36.99 12.86 12.45
N ALA A 106 -37.51 14.00 12.00
CA ALA A 106 -36.67 15.16 11.74
C ALA A 106 -36.07 15.79 13.02
N SER A 107 -36.79 15.73 14.14
CA SER A 107 -36.30 16.21 15.45
C SER A 107 -35.28 15.21 16.04
N ASP A 108 -35.47 13.92 15.82
CA ASP A 108 -34.55 12.86 16.23
C ASP A 108 -33.19 13.01 15.55
N MET A 109 -33.16 13.36 14.25
CA MET A 109 -31.92 13.67 13.53
C MET A 109 -31.21 14.91 14.13
N ALA A 110 -31.96 15.91 14.57
CA ALA A 110 -31.40 17.08 15.26
C ALA A 110 -30.88 16.72 16.67
N GLN A 111 -31.55 15.78 17.36
CA GLN A 111 -31.16 15.28 18.66
C GLN A 111 -29.80 14.59 18.60
N LEU A 112 -29.49 13.80 17.55
CA LEU A 112 -28.18 13.14 17.37
C LEU A 112 -27.01 14.13 17.53
N LYS A 113 -27.19 15.41 17.13
CA LYS A 113 -26.15 16.45 17.19
C LYS A 113 -26.02 17.16 18.54
N GLN A 114 -26.72 16.74 19.58
CA GLN A 114 -26.63 17.39 20.90
C GLN A 114 -25.38 16.97 21.69
N GLY A 115 -24.81 15.82 21.38
CA GLY A 115 -23.64 15.27 22.08
C GLY A 115 -22.34 15.31 21.29
N THR A 116 -21.70 14.16 21.16
CA THR A 116 -20.43 13.98 20.46
C THR A 116 -20.57 14.02 18.94
N VAL A 117 -21.74 13.65 18.41
CA VAL A 117 -22.03 13.66 16.97
C VAL A 117 -22.03 15.08 16.43
N LYS A 118 -21.24 15.34 15.39
CA LYS A 118 -21.12 16.65 14.72
C LYS A 118 -21.67 16.63 13.30
N ARG A 119 -21.82 15.45 12.72
CA ARG A 119 -22.35 15.23 11.37
C ARG A 119 -23.43 14.17 11.40
N VAL A 120 -24.52 14.44 10.69
CA VAL A 120 -25.56 13.46 10.34
C VAL A 120 -25.51 13.27 8.84
N THR A 121 -25.30 12.06 8.41
CA THR A 121 -25.21 11.66 7.01
C THR A 121 -26.30 10.65 6.70
N PHE A 122 -26.98 10.77 5.57
CA PHE A 122 -27.89 9.74 5.10
C PHE A 122 -27.23 8.93 4.01
N SER A 123 -27.18 7.62 4.20
CA SER A 123 -26.63 6.69 3.21
C SER A 123 -27.69 6.37 2.17
N VAL A 124 -27.34 6.55 0.90
CA VAL A 124 -28.19 6.28 -0.27
C VAL A 124 -27.66 5.05 -0.99
N GLY A 125 -28.50 4.04 -1.06
CA GLY A 125 -28.20 2.78 -1.72
C GLY A 125 -27.94 1.64 -0.77
N SER A 126 -27.66 0.53 -1.35
CA SER A 126 -27.25 -0.75 -0.77
C SER A 126 -27.13 -1.79 -1.89
N SER A 127 -26.56 -2.94 -1.60
CA SER A 127 -26.45 -4.04 -2.56
C SER A 127 -27.81 -4.49 -3.10
N ASN A 128 -27.96 -4.47 -4.42
CA ASN A 128 -29.09 -5.02 -5.19
C ASN A 128 -30.46 -4.33 -4.99
N TYR A 129 -30.54 -3.12 -4.51
CA TYR A 129 -31.81 -2.38 -4.37
C TYR A 129 -32.17 -1.55 -5.63
N GLY A 130 -31.22 -1.27 -6.52
CA GLY A 130 -31.46 -0.54 -7.76
C GLY A 130 -31.49 0.98 -7.64
N ASP A 131 -31.08 1.53 -6.49
CA ASP A 131 -31.10 2.97 -6.21
C ASP A 131 -30.22 3.76 -7.16
N TRP A 132 -29.00 3.31 -7.38
CA TRP A 132 -28.04 3.97 -8.26
C TRP A 132 -28.37 3.82 -9.73
N GLU A 133 -29.01 2.72 -10.13
CA GLU A 133 -29.59 2.55 -11.46
C GLU A 133 -30.77 3.54 -11.67
N ASN A 134 -31.62 3.75 -10.66
CA ASN A 134 -32.69 4.73 -10.68
C ASN A 134 -32.13 6.15 -10.75
N ILE A 135 -31.14 6.49 -9.91
CA ILE A 135 -30.43 7.79 -9.97
C ILE A 135 -29.87 8.00 -11.38
N THR A 136 -29.18 6.99 -11.94
CA THR A 136 -28.62 7.04 -13.30
C THR A 136 -29.70 7.31 -14.34
N ALA A 137 -30.82 6.60 -14.29
CA ALA A 137 -31.94 6.79 -15.22
C ALA A 137 -32.56 8.19 -15.10
N LEU A 138 -32.78 8.66 -13.88
CA LEU A 138 -33.37 9.99 -13.61
C LEU A 138 -32.45 11.13 -14.03
N VAL A 139 -31.15 11.03 -13.73
CA VAL A 139 -30.15 12.03 -14.17
C VAL A 139 -30.09 12.10 -15.69
N ASN A 140 -30.10 10.95 -16.38
CA ASN A 140 -30.09 10.91 -17.85
C ASN A 140 -31.37 11.49 -18.44
N ALA A 141 -32.52 11.29 -17.80
CA ALA A 141 -33.81 11.75 -18.31
C ALA A 141 -34.10 13.22 -18.00
N GLN A 142 -33.73 13.72 -16.83
CA GLN A 142 -34.16 15.01 -16.29
C GLN A 142 -32.99 15.96 -15.97
N GLY A 143 -31.74 15.46 -15.95
CA GLY A 143 -30.59 16.16 -15.41
C GLY A 143 -30.68 16.31 -13.88
N THR A 144 -29.92 17.27 -13.35
CA THR A 144 -29.81 17.56 -11.90
C THR A 144 -30.17 19.03 -11.57
N GLY A 145 -30.91 19.69 -12.45
CA GLY A 145 -31.33 21.08 -12.24
C GLY A 145 -32.54 21.20 -11.31
N PRO A 146 -32.96 22.44 -10.95
CA PRO A 146 -34.03 22.69 -9.98
C PRO A 146 -35.42 22.11 -10.37
N THR A 147 -35.60 21.72 -11.61
CA THR A 147 -36.85 21.11 -12.09
C THR A 147 -36.81 19.59 -12.11
N SER A 148 -35.64 18.96 -11.85
CA SER A 148 -35.54 17.52 -11.75
C SER A 148 -36.07 17.03 -10.42
N ILE A 149 -36.64 15.82 -10.40
CA ILE A 149 -37.24 15.27 -9.19
C ILE A 149 -36.19 15.05 -8.11
N LEU A 150 -35.00 14.55 -8.47
CA LEU A 150 -33.90 14.35 -7.51
C LEU A 150 -33.51 15.66 -6.80
N TYR A 151 -33.41 16.76 -7.55
CA TYR A 151 -33.12 18.07 -6.94
C TYR A 151 -34.21 18.46 -5.95
N GLN A 152 -35.47 18.32 -6.35
CA GLN A 152 -36.62 18.74 -5.51
C GLN A 152 -36.74 17.90 -4.25
N ASP A 153 -36.52 16.58 -4.36
CA ASP A 153 -36.63 15.67 -3.22
C ASP A 153 -35.48 15.87 -2.22
N PHE A 154 -34.23 15.97 -2.68
CA PHE A 154 -33.11 16.25 -1.77
C PHE A 154 -33.16 17.66 -1.19
N GLN A 155 -33.67 18.65 -1.93
CA GLN A 155 -33.95 20.00 -1.39
C GLN A 155 -35.03 19.97 -0.30
N ALA A 156 -36.14 19.24 -0.52
CA ALA A 156 -37.21 19.08 0.45
C ALA A 156 -36.73 18.33 1.71
N LEU A 157 -35.93 17.25 1.52
CA LEU A 157 -35.34 16.51 2.61
C LEU A 157 -34.41 17.38 3.47
N LYS A 158 -33.48 18.13 2.85
CA LYS A 158 -32.57 19.06 3.54
C LYS A 158 -33.33 20.18 4.25
N ALA A 159 -34.39 20.70 3.65
CA ALA A 159 -35.20 21.73 4.26
C ALA A 159 -35.99 21.25 5.50
N ALA A 160 -36.50 20.02 5.45
CA ALA A 160 -37.21 19.37 6.55
C ALA A 160 -36.29 18.89 7.68
N ILE A 161 -35.07 18.46 7.33
CA ILE A 161 -34.06 17.95 8.26
C ILE A 161 -32.80 18.84 8.16
N PRO A 162 -32.78 20.02 8.78
CA PRO A 162 -31.60 20.90 8.74
C PRO A 162 -30.33 20.28 9.32
N ALA A 163 -30.48 19.29 10.18
CA ALA A 163 -29.37 18.51 10.76
C ALA A 163 -28.64 17.64 9.76
N LEU A 164 -29.23 17.30 8.61
CA LEU A 164 -28.60 16.52 7.54
C LEU A 164 -27.45 17.32 6.91
N ASP A 165 -26.24 16.79 6.99
CA ASP A 165 -25.03 17.45 6.51
C ASP A 165 -24.48 16.84 5.23
N ALA A 166 -24.65 15.52 5.04
CA ALA A 166 -24.06 14.80 3.94
C ALA A 166 -24.96 13.67 3.43
N ILE A 167 -24.67 13.25 2.22
CA ILE A 167 -25.21 12.02 1.62
C ILE A 167 -24.04 11.08 1.38
N ASP A 168 -24.14 9.89 1.94
CA ASP A 168 -23.22 8.79 1.71
C ASP A 168 -23.65 8.02 0.46
N PHE A 169 -22.69 7.62 -0.38
CA PHE A 169 -22.91 7.02 -1.69
C PHE A 169 -22.56 5.52 -1.63
N ASP A 170 -23.54 4.72 -1.25
CA ASP A 170 -23.43 3.26 -1.19
C ASP A 170 -23.81 2.63 -2.54
N ASP A 171 -23.01 2.97 -3.59
CA ASP A 171 -23.16 2.41 -4.94
C ASP A 171 -22.38 1.11 -5.07
N GLU A 172 -23.07 0.00 -4.93
CA GLU A 172 -22.46 -1.33 -5.04
C GLU A 172 -22.67 -2.02 -6.40
N ASN A 173 -23.43 -1.40 -7.34
CA ASN A 173 -23.85 -2.09 -8.55
C ASN A 173 -23.70 -1.28 -9.84
N SER A 174 -23.93 0.03 -9.80
CA SER A 174 -24.10 0.85 -11.03
C SER A 174 -22.76 1.37 -11.56
N PHE A 175 -21.91 1.92 -10.71
CA PHE A 175 -20.60 2.50 -11.04
C PHE A 175 -20.62 3.41 -12.28
N ASN A 176 -21.66 4.27 -12.39
CA ASN A 176 -21.84 5.18 -13.52
C ASN A 176 -21.24 6.56 -13.24
N SER A 177 -19.95 6.77 -13.51
CA SER A 177 -19.25 8.03 -13.20
C SER A 177 -19.97 9.30 -13.66
N PRO A 178 -20.48 9.45 -14.91
CA PRO A 178 -21.10 10.69 -15.34
C PRO A 178 -22.30 11.10 -14.50
N THR A 179 -23.17 10.15 -14.16
CA THR A 179 -24.40 10.43 -13.41
C THR A 179 -24.13 10.60 -11.92
N THR A 180 -23.23 9.81 -11.35
CA THR A 180 -22.79 9.97 -9.96
C THR A 180 -22.09 11.31 -9.73
N ILE A 181 -21.25 11.76 -10.65
CA ILE A 181 -20.62 13.09 -10.60
C ILE A 181 -21.69 14.18 -10.64
N SER A 182 -22.64 14.09 -11.59
CA SER A 182 -23.72 15.08 -11.72
C SER A 182 -24.59 15.16 -10.47
N PHE A 183 -24.90 14.01 -9.86
CA PHE A 183 -25.66 13.92 -8.61
C PHE A 183 -24.87 14.54 -7.44
N GLY A 184 -23.58 14.20 -7.28
CA GLY A 184 -22.75 14.82 -6.24
C GLY A 184 -22.57 16.32 -6.39
N VAL A 185 -22.43 16.83 -7.61
CA VAL A 185 -22.40 18.28 -7.89
C VAL A 185 -23.72 18.96 -7.50
N MET A 186 -24.85 18.30 -7.77
CA MET A 186 -26.17 18.78 -7.34
C MET A 186 -26.26 18.90 -5.81
N LEU A 187 -25.84 17.87 -5.09
CA LEU A 187 -25.84 17.86 -3.63
C LEU A 187 -24.96 18.98 -3.06
N GLY A 188 -23.77 19.18 -3.63
CA GLY A 188 -22.91 20.31 -3.27
C GLY A 188 -23.57 21.66 -3.50
N GLY A 189 -24.34 21.80 -4.59
CA GLY A 189 -25.17 22.98 -4.87
C GLY A 189 -26.31 23.19 -3.87
N LEU A 190 -26.80 22.14 -3.22
CA LEU A 190 -27.79 22.17 -2.14
C LEU A 190 -27.18 22.40 -0.75
N GLY A 191 -25.83 22.50 -0.66
CA GLY A 191 -25.13 22.67 0.61
C GLY A 191 -24.99 21.35 1.41
N LEU A 192 -25.04 20.22 0.72
CA LEU A 192 -24.77 18.90 1.27
C LEU A 192 -23.38 18.42 0.85
N HIS A 193 -22.68 17.72 1.75
CA HIS A 193 -21.49 16.96 1.37
C HIS A 193 -21.88 15.65 0.69
N ALA A 194 -20.96 15.10 -0.09
CA ALA A 194 -21.05 13.77 -0.67
C ALA A 194 -19.93 12.90 -0.12
N MET A 195 -20.28 11.75 0.44
CA MET A 195 -19.35 10.79 1.06
C MET A 195 -19.40 9.49 0.26
N PRO A 196 -18.45 9.22 -0.65
CA PRO A 196 -18.35 7.89 -1.27
C PRO A 196 -18.22 6.81 -0.21
N ASP A 197 -18.99 5.71 -0.34
CA ASP A 197 -18.83 4.49 0.46
C ASP A 197 -18.32 3.37 -0.45
N ALA A 198 -17.00 3.32 -0.56
CA ALA A 198 -16.30 2.51 -1.54
C ALA A 198 -15.96 1.13 -0.99
N PHE A 199 -16.23 0.05 -1.77
CA PHE A 199 -15.72 -1.28 -1.46
C PHE A 199 -14.91 -1.89 -2.61
N ASP A 200 -15.13 -1.44 -3.86
CA ASP A 200 -14.44 -1.89 -5.07
C ASP A 200 -14.19 -0.70 -6.01
N ASP A 201 -13.51 -0.93 -7.15
CA ASP A 201 -13.19 0.04 -8.20
C ASP A 201 -12.65 1.40 -7.70
N SER A 202 -11.47 1.37 -7.10
CA SER A 202 -10.80 2.58 -6.62
C SER A 202 -10.56 3.64 -7.71
N SER A 203 -10.51 3.23 -8.98
CA SER A 203 -10.33 4.15 -10.11
C SER A 203 -11.60 4.94 -10.42
N TYR A 204 -12.76 4.29 -10.35
CA TYR A 204 -14.06 4.92 -10.44
C TYR A 204 -14.23 5.99 -9.37
N TRP A 205 -14.02 5.63 -8.10
CA TRP A 205 -14.17 6.55 -6.98
C TRP A 205 -13.17 7.70 -7.00
N THR A 206 -11.93 7.45 -7.41
CA THR A 206 -10.92 8.51 -7.57
C THR A 206 -11.37 9.55 -8.62
N ASN A 207 -11.94 9.09 -9.74
CA ASN A 207 -12.49 9.97 -10.75
C ASN A 207 -13.70 10.75 -10.21
N VAL A 208 -14.66 10.09 -9.56
CA VAL A 208 -15.88 10.71 -8.99
C VAL A 208 -15.49 11.82 -8.02
N VAL A 209 -14.65 11.53 -7.02
CA VAL A 209 -14.18 12.51 -6.03
C VAL A 209 -13.50 13.71 -6.68
N SER A 210 -12.58 13.45 -7.59
CA SER A 210 -11.83 14.50 -8.29
C SER A 210 -12.76 15.41 -9.11
N GLN A 211 -13.71 14.84 -9.84
CA GLN A 211 -14.61 15.58 -10.72
C GLN A 211 -15.67 16.37 -9.95
N ILE A 212 -16.23 15.83 -8.87
CA ILE A 212 -17.14 16.57 -8.01
C ILE A 212 -16.44 17.79 -7.41
N ASN A 213 -15.27 17.58 -6.77
CA ASN A 213 -14.54 18.66 -6.10
C ASN A 213 -13.93 19.69 -7.07
N SER A 214 -13.72 19.32 -8.35
CA SER A 214 -13.29 20.27 -9.37
C SER A 214 -14.40 21.28 -9.74
N GLN A 215 -15.67 20.87 -9.63
CA GLN A 215 -16.85 21.68 -9.98
C GLN A 215 -17.41 22.42 -8.77
N VAL A 216 -17.50 21.75 -7.62
CA VAL A 216 -17.95 22.34 -6.34
C VAL A 216 -16.93 21.96 -5.26
N PRO A 217 -15.91 22.80 -5.04
CA PRO A 217 -14.82 22.49 -4.11
C PRO A 217 -15.29 22.19 -2.69
N GLY A 218 -14.81 21.08 -2.10
CA GLY A 218 -15.12 20.69 -0.73
C GLY A 218 -16.45 19.94 -0.58
N THR A 219 -17.13 19.62 -1.66
CA THR A 219 -18.34 18.78 -1.60
C THR A 219 -17.99 17.38 -1.08
N VAL A 220 -16.93 16.77 -1.60
CA VAL A 220 -16.40 15.52 -1.04
C VAL A 220 -15.26 15.87 -0.10
N ASP A 221 -15.47 15.68 1.20
CA ASP A 221 -14.49 15.98 2.25
C ASP A 221 -14.02 14.74 3.03
N GLY A 222 -14.48 13.56 2.64
CA GLY A 222 -14.07 12.25 3.13
C GLY A 222 -14.57 11.12 2.24
N VAL A 223 -13.98 9.96 2.38
CA VAL A 223 -14.38 8.72 1.71
C VAL A 223 -14.49 7.62 2.77
N HIS A 224 -15.66 7.01 2.88
CA HIS A 224 -15.85 5.76 3.60
C HIS A 224 -15.26 4.63 2.75
N LEU A 225 -14.45 3.77 3.36
CA LEU A 225 -13.90 2.59 2.70
C LEU A 225 -14.31 1.34 3.46
N GLN A 226 -15.21 0.56 2.89
CA GLN A 226 -15.59 -0.72 3.46
C GLN A 226 -14.39 -1.68 3.44
N ALA A 227 -13.94 -2.12 4.62
CA ALA A 227 -12.93 -3.16 4.79
C ALA A 227 -13.55 -4.43 5.41
N TYR A 228 -14.82 -4.68 5.07
CA TYR A 228 -15.63 -5.82 5.52
C TYR A 228 -16.47 -6.36 4.35
N ALA A 229 -17.16 -7.48 4.54
CA ALA A 229 -18.00 -8.13 3.53
C ALA A 229 -17.30 -8.23 2.16
N GLY A 230 -17.87 -7.65 1.10
CA GLY A 230 -17.29 -7.58 -0.24
C GLY A 230 -15.94 -6.86 -0.29
N GLY A 231 -15.73 -5.88 0.59
CA GLY A 231 -14.49 -5.12 0.74
C GLY A 231 -13.49 -5.68 1.75
N SER A 232 -13.64 -6.91 2.26
CA SER A 232 -12.81 -7.49 3.33
C SER A 232 -11.30 -7.54 3.05
N GLY A 233 -10.89 -7.41 1.78
CA GLY A 233 -9.50 -7.30 1.35
C GLY A 233 -8.96 -5.87 1.28
N ASN A 234 -9.77 -4.87 1.52
CA ASN A 234 -9.38 -3.48 1.38
C ASN A 234 -8.41 -3.03 2.48
N ASN A 235 -7.40 -2.29 2.06
CA ASN A 235 -6.43 -1.66 2.93
C ASN A 235 -6.37 -0.16 2.57
N PRO A 236 -6.75 0.77 3.48
CA PRO A 236 -6.76 2.20 3.19
C PRO A 236 -5.39 2.76 2.79
N CYS A 237 -4.33 2.02 3.08
CA CYS A 237 -2.96 2.41 2.76
C CYS A 237 -2.50 1.97 1.37
N VAL A 238 -3.32 1.24 0.60
CA VAL A 238 -2.93 0.65 -0.69
C VAL A 238 -4.06 0.83 -1.71
N GLY A 239 -3.80 1.55 -2.79
CA GLY A 239 -4.73 1.70 -3.91
C GLY A 239 -5.82 2.76 -3.73
N TRP A 240 -6.08 3.25 -2.53
CA TRP A 240 -7.13 4.20 -2.18
C TRP A 240 -6.55 5.59 -1.90
N ASN A 241 -6.22 6.33 -2.96
CA ASN A 241 -5.61 7.67 -2.83
C ASN A 241 -6.48 8.74 -3.52
N PHE A 242 -7.11 9.57 -2.72
CA PHE A 242 -7.97 10.68 -3.15
C PHE A 242 -7.32 12.06 -2.97
N GLY A 243 -5.99 12.12 -2.96
CA GLY A 243 -5.24 13.36 -2.77
C GLY A 243 -5.35 13.91 -1.36
N ALA A 244 -5.96 15.07 -1.19
CA ALA A 244 -6.16 15.70 0.12
C ALA A 244 -7.42 15.21 0.86
N VAL A 245 -8.31 14.47 0.19
CA VAL A 245 -9.52 13.93 0.81
C VAL A 245 -9.16 12.69 1.62
N PRO A 246 -9.46 12.66 2.94
CA PRO A 246 -9.12 11.54 3.80
C PRO A 246 -9.97 10.31 3.50
N VAL A 247 -9.38 9.13 3.75
CA VAL A 247 -10.08 7.85 3.74
C VAL A 247 -10.37 7.42 5.17
N PHE A 248 -11.61 7.05 5.43
CA PHE A 248 -12.10 6.53 6.70
C PHE A 248 -12.45 5.05 6.53
N PRO A 249 -11.56 4.11 6.90
CA PRO A 249 -11.85 2.69 6.78
C PRO A 249 -12.92 2.25 7.76
N GLY A 250 -13.81 1.36 7.32
CA GLY A 250 -14.85 0.75 8.11
C GLY A 250 -14.54 -0.69 8.49
N LEU A 251 -14.96 -1.10 9.68
CA LEU A 251 -14.93 -2.47 10.17
C LEU A 251 -16.32 -2.91 10.62
N TRP A 252 -16.54 -4.22 10.73
CA TRP A 252 -17.83 -4.78 11.09
C TRP A 252 -17.79 -5.47 12.47
N ASP A 253 -18.69 -5.06 13.35
CA ASP A 253 -18.76 -5.57 14.73
C ASP A 253 -18.99 -7.09 14.85
N GLN A 254 -19.58 -7.74 13.83
CA GLN A 254 -19.73 -9.20 13.82
C GLN A 254 -18.41 -9.96 13.67
N TYR A 255 -17.35 -9.29 13.17
CA TYR A 255 -16.03 -9.90 12.99
C TYR A 255 -14.96 -9.26 13.86
N ASP A 256 -15.15 -8.00 14.27
CA ASP A 256 -14.15 -7.20 14.95
C ASP A 256 -14.65 -6.69 16.31
N THR A 257 -14.09 -7.20 17.38
CA THR A 257 -14.28 -6.65 18.73
C THR A 257 -13.63 -5.26 18.86
N PRO A 258 -14.02 -4.42 19.84
CA PRO A 258 -13.39 -3.11 20.05
C PRO A 258 -11.86 -3.16 20.11
N ALA A 259 -11.27 -4.17 20.74
CA ALA A 259 -9.82 -4.34 20.82
C ALA A 259 -9.18 -4.67 19.45
N GLN A 260 -9.86 -5.43 18.60
CA GLN A 260 -9.40 -5.71 17.23
C GLN A 260 -9.52 -4.46 16.36
N VAL A 261 -10.61 -3.70 16.49
CA VAL A 261 -10.78 -2.39 15.81
C VAL A 261 -9.64 -1.44 16.17
N GLU A 262 -9.34 -1.28 17.47
CA GLU A 262 -8.21 -0.44 17.92
C GLU A 262 -6.89 -0.90 17.31
N SER A 263 -6.61 -2.20 17.34
CA SER A 263 -5.38 -2.77 16.78
C SER A 263 -5.25 -2.55 15.29
N THR A 264 -6.31 -2.82 14.51
CA THR A 264 -6.34 -2.68 13.05
C THR A 264 -6.22 -1.22 12.63
N MET A 265 -7.00 -0.33 13.24
CA MET A 265 -6.96 1.10 12.95
C MET A 265 -5.61 1.72 13.36
N SER A 266 -5.00 1.30 14.48
CA SER A 266 -3.67 1.74 14.88
C SER A 266 -2.60 1.31 13.88
N ALA A 267 -2.69 0.10 13.33
CA ALA A 267 -1.79 -0.36 12.29
C ALA A 267 -1.91 0.49 11.02
N TRP A 268 -3.12 0.77 10.55
CA TRP A 268 -3.36 1.64 9.39
C TRP A 268 -2.95 3.10 9.67
N HIS A 269 -3.24 3.63 10.86
CA HIS A 269 -2.78 4.96 11.26
C HIS A 269 -1.24 5.05 11.21
N SER A 270 -0.54 4.06 11.74
CA SER A 270 0.91 3.98 11.68
C SER A 270 1.42 3.83 10.25
N GLN A 271 0.74 3.05 9.41
CA GLN A 271 1.18 2.76 8.03
C GLN A 271 0.97 3.94 7.09
N CYS A 272 -0.17 4.61 7.11
CA CYS A 272 -0.51 5.68 6.14
C CYS A 272 -1.16 6.93 6.74
N GLY A 273 -1.33 6.99 8.06
CA GLY A 273 -1.81 8.19 8.75
C GLY A 273 -3.31 8.42 8.58
N ILE A 274 -4.14 7.36 8.56
CA ILE A 274 -5.60 7.55 8.66
C ILE A 274 -5.93 8.39 9.88
N ILE A 275 -6.95 9.23 9.78
CA ILE A 275 -7.36 10.14 10.86
C ILE A 275 -8.70 9.77 11.48
N GLY A 276 -9.22 8.58 11.18
CA GLY A 276 -10.47 8.07 11.68
C GLY A 276 -10.91 6.81 10.98
N GLY A 277 -12.11 6.37 11.28
CA GLY A 277 -12.77 5.22 10.68
C GLY A 277 -14.22 5.13 11.10
N PHE A 278 -14.93 4.10 10.67
CA PHE A 278 -16.33 3.90 11.04
C PHE A 278 -16.63 2.43 11.40
N MET A 279 -17.80 2.22 12.00
CA MET A 279 -18.33 0.90 12.31
C MET A 279 -19.61 0.63 11.54
N TRP A 280 -19.74 -0.56 11.04
CA TRP A 280 -20.91 -1.25 10.61
C TRP A 280 -21.18 -2.35 11.61
N LEU A 281 -22.32 -2.51 12.28
CA LEU A 281 -23.58 -1.80 12.18
C LEU A 281 -24.20 -1.63 13.59
N TYR A 282 -24.68 -0.44 13.98
CA TYR A 282 -25.26 -0.19 15.32
C TYR A 282 -26.46 -1.08 15.64
N ASP A 283 -27.26 -1.44 14.63
CA ASP A 283 -28.43 -2.32 14.76
C ASP A 283 -28.08 -3.66 15.45
N ASP A 284 -26.84 -4.14 15.29
CA ASP A 284 -26.40 -5.41 15.83
C ASP A 284 -26.10 -5.37 17.34
N PHE A 285 -25.84 -4.18 17.90
CA PHE A 285 -25.41 -4.06 19.32
C PHE A 285 -26.13 -2.96 20.13
N VAL A 286 -27.32 -2.55 19.69
CA VAL A 286 -28.17 -1.56 20.38
C VAL A 286 -28.34 -1.89 21.86
N GLY A 287 -28.13 -0.91 22.74
CA GLY A 287 -28.34 -1.04 24.18
C GLY A 287 -27.36 -1.93 24.94
N THR A 288 -26.28 -2.36 24.27
CA THR A 288 -25.22 -3.20 24.90
C THR A 288 -24.10 -2.39 25.55
N GLY A 289 -24.02 -1.07 25.25
CA GLY A 289 -22.91 -0.20 25.65
C GLY A 289 -21.63 -0.38 24.81
N LEU A 290 -21.68 -1.18 23.72
CA LEU A 290 -20.53 -1.35 22.81
C LEU A 290 -20.29 -0.12 21.96
N ALA A 291 -21.30 0.73 21.71
CA ALA A 291 -21.15 1.97 20.95
C ALA A 291 -20.00 2.84 21.47
N ALA A 292 -19.95 3.07 22.78
CA ALA A 292 -18.87 3.86 23.40
C ALA A 292 -17.50 3.15 23.33
N GLN A 293 -17.48 1.81 23.36
CA GLN A 293 -16.23 1.07 23.27
C GLN A 293 -15.64 1.11 21.85
N TYR A 294 -16.47 0.98 20.80
CA TYR A 294 -16.03 1.12 19.41
C TYR A 294 -15.56 2.53 19.09
N ALA A 295 -16.33 3.55 19.50
CA ALA A 295 -15.91 4.94 19.32
C ALA A 295 -14.58 5.24 20.04
N SER A 296 -14.41 4.73 21.27
CA SER A 296 -13.16 4.85 22.02
C SER A 296 -12.01 4.14 21.33
N ALA A 297 -12.22 2.95 20.78
CA ALA A 297 -11.21 2.17 20.07
C ALA A 297 -10.68 2.93 18.85
N ILE A 298 -11.56 3.46 18.00
CA ILE A 298 -11.17 4.26 16.82
C ILE A 298 -10.43 5.54 17.28
N ASN A 299 -11.00 6.30 18.23
CA ASN A 299 -10.39 7.54 18.70
C ASN A 299 -9.00 7.31 19.31
N THR A 300 -8.83 6.23 20.10
CA THR A 300 -7.52 5.86 20.67
C THR A 300 -6.53 5.52 19.55
N ALA A 301 -6.95 4.72 18.58
CA ALA A 301 -6.11 4.29 17.48
C ALA A 301 -5.52 5.46 16.66
N VAL A 302 -6.33 6.49 16.38
CA VAL A 302 -5.91 7.62 15.52
C VAL A 302 -5.37 8.83 16.31
N SER A 303 -5.43 8.80 17.63
CA SER A 303 -4.85 9.85 18.49
C SER A 303 -3.38 9.63 18.80
N SER A 304 -2.84 8.45 18.51
CA SER A 304 -1.42 8.15 18.71
C SER A 304 -0.55 9.03 17.81
N THR A 305 0.59 9.46 18.35
CA THR A 305 1.61 10.20 17.60
C THR A 305 2.91 9.43 17.62
N GLY A 306 3.62 9.38 16.50
CA GLY A 306 4.85 8.63 16.46
C GLY A 306 5.54 8.66 15.10
N PHE A 307 6.38 7.66 14.87
CA PHE A 307 7.07 7.44 13.62
C PHE A 307 7.20 5.95 13.36
N THR A 308 7.34 5.58 12.10
CA THR A 308 7.72 4.23 11.67
C THR A 308 9.10 4.24 11.02
N LEU A 309 9.75 3.08 10.99
CA LEU A 309 10.99 2.86 10.27
C LEU A 309 10.79 1.85 9.15
N SER A 310 11.35 2.16 7.99
CA SER A 310 11.45 1.22 6.88
C SER A 310 12.85 1.24 6.27
N GLY A 311 13.26 0.12 5.67
CA GLY A 311 14.58 -0.04 5.08
C GLY A 311 14.58 -1.15 4.03
N PRO A 312 15.73 -1.42 3.40
CA PRO A 312 15.86 -2.53 2.47
C PRO A 312 15.70 -3.87 3.21
N SER A 313 15.21 -4.89 2.54
CA SER A 313 15.16 -6.25 3.10
C SER A 313 16.54 -6.89 3.20
N ASN A 314 17.46 -6.55 2.28
CA ASN A 314 18.80 -7.11 2.21
C ASN A 314 19.85 -6.06 1.91
N VAL A 315 21.06 -6.24 2.46
CA VAL A 315 22.25 -5.45 2.16
C VAL A 315 23.44 -6.40 1.99
N PHE A 316 24.25 -6.17 0.96
CA PHE A 316 25.44 -6.99 0.69
C PHE A 316 26.71 -6.18 0.85
N LEU A 317 27.71 -6.80 1.45
CA LEU A 317 28.97 -6.18 1.82
C LEU A 317 30.12 -7.17 1.67
N ASN A 318 31.13 -6.82 0.89
CA ASN A 318 32.37 -7.61 0.84
C ASN A 318 33.32 -7.18 1.97
N GLN A 319 34.16 -8.10 2.44
CA GLN A 319 35.30 -7.72 3.29
C GLN A 319 36.12 -6.61 2.61
N ASN A 320 36.70 -5.68 3.39
CA ASN A 320 37.40 -4.49 2.91
C ASN A 320 36.55 -3.51 2.09
N SER A 321 35.22 -3.59 2.13
CA SER A 321 34.34 -2.69 1.38
C SER A 321 33.34 -1.96 2.27
N THR A 322 32.55 -1.10 1.63
CA THR A 322 31.49 -0.30 2.28
C THR A 322 30.19 -0.47 1.51
N ALA A 323 29.09 -0.68 2.22
CA ALA A 323 27.75 -0.70 1.67
C ALA A 323 26.84 0.29 2.41
N ASN A 324 25.70 0.58 1.84
CA ASN A 324 24.76 1.55 2.42
C ASN A 324 23.35 0.95 2.48
N ALA A 325 22.66 1.19 3.60
CA ALA A 325 21.24 0.96 3.74
C ALA A 325 20.52 2.31 3.93
N ALA A 326 19.53 2.61 3.11
CA ALA A 326 18.67 3.76 3.31
C ALA A 326 17.57 3.38 4.30
N ILE A 327 17.46 4.11 5.40
CA ILE A 327 16.40 3.96 6.39
C ILE A 327 15.50 5.18 6.30
N THR A 328 14.23 4.94 6.02
CA THR A 328 13.21 5.99 5.97
C THR A 328 12.48 6.06 7.30
N ILE A 329 12.33 7.26 7.83
CA ILE A 329 11.52 7.60 9.00
C ILE A 329 10.25 8.25 8.45
N LYS A 330 9.08 7.67 8.77
CA LYS A 330 7.79 8.23 8.40
C LYS A 330 7.06 8.66 9.67
N ASP A 331 6.83 9.95 9.82
CA ASP A 331 6.10 10.52 10.94
C ASP A 331 4.59 10.37 10.74
N PHE A 332 3.82 10.17 11.83
CA PHE A 332 2.36 10.12 11.81
C PHE A 332 1.76 10.82 13.06
N GLY A 333 0.47 11.10 13.02
CA GLY A 333 -0.26 11.74 14.12
C GLY A 333 0.29 13.13 14.51
N GLY A 334 0.92 13.86 13.58
CA GLY A 334 1.52 15.17 13.87
C GLY A 334 2.83 15.11 14.67
N PHE A 335 3.53 13.98 14.62
CA PHE A 335 4.80 13.82 15.31
C PHE A 335 5.86 14.83 14.82
N THR A 336 6.49 15.52 15.77
CA THR A 336 7.55 16.51 15.51
C THR A 336 8.85 16.21 16.26
N GLY A 337 8.92 15.03 16.90
CA GLY A 337 10.06 14.62 17.71
C GLY A 337 11.31 14.31 16.88
N THR A 338 12.48 14.46 17.48
CA THR A 338 13.73 14.08 16.83
C THR A 338 14.00 12.60 17.03
N VAL A 339 14.03 11.82 15.94
CA VAL A 339 14.35 10.40 15.96
C VAL A 339 15.86 10.18 15.96
N ARG A 340 16.36 9.40 16.91
CA ARG A 340 17.75 8.94 17.00
C ARG A 340 17.83 7.47 16.60
N LEU A 341 18.65 7.15 15.60
CA LEU A 341 18.84 5.77 15.16
C LEU A 341 20.05 5.11 15.86
N LYS A 342 19.92 3.80 16.10
CA LYS A 342 20.99 2.93 16.59
C LYS A 342 20.98 1.64 15.78
N VAL A 343 22.15 1.12 15.44
CA VAL A 343 22.30 -0.16 14.71
C VAL A 343 22.86 -1.21 15.65
N SER A 344 22.31 -2.42 15.60
CA SER A 344 22.73 -3.58 16.40
C SER A 344 22.67 -4.86 15.57
N GLY A 345 23.21 -5.97 16.10
CA GLY A 345 23.25 -7.25 15.38
C GLY A 345 24.32 -7.32 14.30
N LEU A 346 25.32 -6.43 14.30
CA LEU A 346 26.40 -6.47 13.31
C LEU A 346 27.33 -7.68 13.54
N PRO A 347 27.75 -8.39 12.48
CA PRO A 347 28.73 -9.45 12.60
C PRO A 347 30.12 -8.91 12.98
N LYS A 348 30.95 -9.75 13.57
CA LYS A 348 32.31 -9.37 13.96
C LYS A 348 33.07 -8.78 12.77
N GLY A 349 33.74 -7.64 12.98
CA GLY A 349 34.53 -6.97 11.93
C GLY A 349 33.72 -6.03 11.02
N VAL A 350 32.42 -5.91 11.23
CA VAL A 350 31.58 -4.91 10.56
C VAL A 350 31.26 -3.78 11.53
N GLN A 351 31.36 -2.55 11.05
CA GLN A 351 30.99 -1.32 11.78
C GLN A 351 29.89 -0.60 11.02
N ALA A 352 29.00 0.09 11.75
CA ALA A 352 27.97 0.95 11.18
C ALA A 352 28.15 2.39 11.64
N SER A 353 27.87 3.32 10.75
CA SER A 353 27.68 4.74 11.07
C SER A 353 26.43 5.26 10.38
N ILE A 354 25.79 6.27 11.01
CA ILE A 354 24.54 6.85 10.50
C ILE A 354 24.85 8.24 9.96
N GLN A 355 24.41 8.53 8.74
CA GLN A 355 24.58 9.83 8.08
C GLN A 355 23.21 10.41 7.69
N GLY A 356 23.15 11.75 7.60
CA GLY A 356 21.95 12.49 7.26
C GLY A 356 21.16 12.92 8.51
N THR A 357 20.35 13.97 8.32
CA THR A 357 19.52 14.60 9.37
C THR A 357 18.05 14.70 8.97
N THR A 358 17.71 14.31 7.74
CA THR A 358 16.34 14.29 7.18
C THR A 358 15.62 13.00 7.56
N ASN A 359 14.39 12.84 7.12
CA ASN A 359 13.59 11.62 7.32
C ASN A 359 14.12 10.40 6.56
N THR A 360 15.07 10.57 5.63
CA THR A 360 15.84 9.47 5.06
C THR A 360 17.26 9.51 5.61
N ARG A 361 17.66 8.47 6.35
CA ARG A 361 18.99 8.30 6.93
C ARG A 361 19.75 7.23 6.15
N LYS A 362 21.05 7.42 6.06
CA LYS A 362 21.95 6.47 5.43
C LYS A 362 22.74 5.73 6.50
N VAL A 363 22.51 4.44 6.66
CA VAL A 363 23.36 3.56 7.46
C VAL A 363 24.51 3.10 6.59
N VAL A 364 25.71 3.55 6.90
CA VAL A 364 26.95 3.16 6.19
C VAL A 364 27.57 2.01 6.94
N LEU A 365 27.67 0.87 6.30
CA LEU A 365 28.26 -0.37 6.80
C LEU A 365 29.67 -0.53 6.23
N LYS A 366 30.65 -0.79 7.07
CA LYS A 366 32.05 -0.99 6.66
C LYS A 366 32.59 -2.30 7.25
N ALA A 367 33.00 -3.22 6.38
CA ALA A 367 33.65 -4.45 6.76
C ALA A 367 35.17 -4.30 6.70
N ASN A 368 35.88 -4.83 7.69
CA ASN A 368 37.33 -5.01 7.63
C ASN A 368 37.72 -6.33 6.90
N ALA A 369 39.01 -6.58 6.74
CA ALA A 369 39.53 -7.76 6.06
C ALA A 369 39.20 -9.11 6.75
N THR A 370 38.83 -9.07 8.02
CA THR A 370 38.54 -10.27 8.84
C THR A 370 37.08 -10.29 9.32
N ALA A 371 36.21 -9.53 8.66
CA ALA A 371 34.79 -9.55 8.97
C ALA A 371 34.21 -10.97 8.79
N SER A 372 33.38 -11.39 9.75
CA SER A 372 32.75 -12.72 9.64
C SER A 372 31.85 -12.77 8.43
N THR A 373 32.04 -13.77 7.58
CA THR A 373 31.22 -14.00 6.38
C THR A 373 29.92 -14.72 6.74
N GLY A 374 28.91 -14.61 5.87
CA GLY A 374 27.58 -15.20 6.06
C GLY A 374 26.50 -14.13 6.25
N PHE A 375 25.28 -14.59 6.50
CA PHE A 375 24.13 -13.70 6.75
C PHE A 375 23.91 -13.47 8.23
N THR A 376 23.53 -12.23 8.56
CA THR A 376 23.20 -11.82 9.93
C THR A 376 22.04 -10.83 9.86
N THR A 377 21.05 -11.00 10.73
CA THR A 377 19.99 -10.00 10.86
C THR A 377 20.53 -8.78 11.60
N VAL A 378 20.47 -7.63 10.95
CA VAL A 378 20.83 -6.33 11.51
C VAL A 378 19.54 -5.60 11.89
N THR A 379 19.50 -5.09 13.11
CA THR A 379 18.36 -4.31 13.62
C THR A 379 18.75 -2.82 13.69
N VAL A 380 17.90 -1.98 13.13
CA VAL A 380 17.95 -0.52 13.29
C VAL A 380 16.84 -0.11 14.24
N THR A 381 17.20 0.48 15.37
CA THR A 381 16.27 0.99 16.38
C THR A 381 16.25 2.50 16.30
N GLY A 382 15.05 3.08 16.16
CA GLY A 382 14.79 4.51 16.30
C GLY A 382 14.18 4.83 17.65
N THR A 383 14.61 5.90 18.27
CA THR A 383 14.05 6.36 19.56
C THR A 383 13.79 7.85 19.54
N SER A 384 12.64 8.26 20.11
CA SER A 384 12.31 9.66 20.37
C SER A 384 11.44 9.76 21.62
N GLY A 385 11.98 10.32 22.70
CA GLY A 385 11.33 10.27 24.02
C GLY A 385 11.09 8.83 24.47
N SER A 386 9.85 8.48 24.75
CA SER A 386 9.43 7.12 25.12
C SER A 386 9.12 6.21 23.91
N ILE A 387 9.00 6.77 22.71
CA ILE A 387 8.66 6.02 21.49
C ILE A 387 9.90 5.29 20.98
N THR A 388 9.75 4.01 20.69
CA THR A 388 10.81 3.15 20.13
C THR A 388 10.24 2.30 19.01
N GLU A 389 10.86 2.40 17.83
CA GLU A 389 10.52 1.64 16.63
C GLU A 389 11.72 0.89 16.09
N THR A 390 11.49 -0.22 15.39
CA THR A 390 12.58 -1.04 14.84
C THR A 390 12.29 -1.46 13.41
N THR A 391 13.35 -1.55 12.61
CA THR A 391 13.33 -2.23 11.31
C THR A 391 14.55 -3.14 11.20
N THR A 392 14.45 -4.19 10.39
CA THR A 392 15.53 -5.16 10.22
C THR A 392 15.86 -5.35 8.74
N PHE A 393 17.09 -5.74 8.48
CA PHE A 393 17.51 -6.22 7.17
C PHE A 393 18.51 -7.37 7.32
N SER A 394 18.56 -8.24 6.32
CA SER A 394 19.58 -9.29 6.24
C SER A 394 20.86 -8.70 5.68
N LEU A 395 21.96 -8.75 6.44
CA LEU A 395 23.29 -8.36 5.98
C LEU A 395 24.07 -9.59 5.55
N GLY A 396 24.32 -9.71 4.26
CA GLY A 396 25.23 -10.72 3.70
C GLY A 396 26.66 -10.18 3.62
N VAL A 397 27.59 -10.78 4.35
CA VAL A 397 29.03 -10.46 4.26
C VAL A 397 29.74 -11.56 3.50
N SER A 398 30.38 -11.19 2.38
CA SER A 398 31.19 -12.09 1.57
C SER A 398 32.68 -11.85 1.81
N ALA A 399 33.53 -12.86 1.50
CA ALA A 399 34.98 -12.68 1.50
C ALA A 399 35.38 -11.50 0.61
N ALA A 400 36.49 -10.83 0.95
CA ALA A 400 37.05 -9.80 0.09
C ALA A 400 37.19 -10.34 -1.35
N LEU A 401 36.75 -9.54 -2.32
CA LEU A 401 37.06 -9.80 -3.71
C LEU A 401 38.60 -9.83 -3.81
N GLY A 402 39.14 -11.02 -3.76
CA GLY A 402 40.60 -11.21 -3.93
C GLY A 402 40.98 -10.74 -5.32
N THR A 403 42.15 -10.15 -5.47
CA THR A 403 42.76 -9.79 -6.74
C THR A 403 43.03 -10.98 -7.68
N MET A 404 42.48 -12.17 -7.37
CA MET A 404 42.77 -13.44 -8.04
C MET A 404 41.61 -14.03 -8.85
N GLY A 405 40.43 -13.42 -8.88
CA GLY A 405 39.37 -13.86 -9.77
C GLY A 405 39.39 -13.08 -11.08
N ALA A 406 39.62 -13.77 -12.21
CA ALA A 406 39.52 -13.16 -13.54
C ALA A 406 38.03 -13.04 -13.96
N GLY A 407 37.74 -12.07 -14.82
CA GLY A 407 36.44 -11.91 -15.49
C GLY A 407 35.61 -10.73 -14.99
N THR A 408 34.67 -10.36 -15.83
CA THR A 408 33.67 -9.32 -15.58
C THR A 408 32.32 -9.97 -15.33
N GLN A 409 31.67 -9.65 -14.21
CA GLN A 409 30.38 -10.22 -13.85
C GLN A 409 29.28 -9.76 -14.81
N VAL A 410 28.40 -10.67 -15.15
CA VAL A 410 27.15 -10.36 -15.87
C VAL A 410 26.04 -10.15 -14.84
N ASP A 411 25.33 -9.04 -14.94
CA ASP A 411 24.18 -8.77 -14.07
C ASP A 411 22.96 -9.55 -14.57
N LEU A 412 22.52 -10.53 -13.77
CA LEU A 412 21.34 -11.34 -14.01
C LEU A 412 20.13 -10.89 -13.19
N SER A 413 20.28 -9.89 -12.35
CA SER A 413 19.30 -9.55 -11.30
C SER A 413 17.92 -9.17 -11.85
N SER A 414 17.85 -8.55 -13.05
CA SER A 414 16.58 -8.24 -13.71
C SER A 414 15.80 -9.46 -14.20
N GLU A 415 16.47 -10.60 -14.34
CA GLU A 415 15.89 -11.84 -14.88
C GLU A 415 15.69 -12.92 -13.81
N PHE A 416 16.04 -12.64 -12.56
CA PHE A 416 15.83 -13.57 -11.47
C PHE A 416 14.35 -13.84 -11.25
N ASN A 417 13.95 -15.10 -11.39
CA ASN A 417 12.57 -15.57 -11.29
C ASN A 417 12.41 -16.85 -10.44
N LEU A 418 13.52 -17.39 -9.89
CA LEU A 418 13.53 -18.51 -8.97
C LEU A 418 14.23 -18.13 -7.66
N ASN A 419 13.69 -18.60 -6.55
CA ASN A 419 14.33 -18.53 -5.24
C ASN A 419 15.17 -19.80 -5.05
N GLY A 420 16.35 -19.82 -5.62
CA GLY A 420 17.22 -21.01 -5.70
C GLY A 420 18.04 -21.28 -4.45
N ILE A 421 18.27 -20.28 -3.60
CA ILE A 421 19.09 -20.36 -2.39
C ILE A 421 18.29 -19.90 -1.18
N TYR A 422 18.17 -20.76 -0.16
CA TYR A 422 17.50 -20.42 1.09
C TYR A 422 18.39 -20.62 2.31
N GLN A 423 18.17 -19.80 3.33
CA GLN A 423 18.77 -19.99 4.64
C GLN A 423 18.26 -21.29 5.28
N ASP A 424 19.16 -22.07 5.86
CA ASP A 424 18.84 -23.34 6.51
C ASP A 424 17.80 -23.17 7.62
N GLY A 425 16.81 -24.04 7.64
CA GLY A 425 15.77 -24.06 8.64
C GLY A 425 14.58 -23.13 8.38
N LEU A 426 14.61 -22.31 7.33
CA LEU A 426 13.44 -21.51 6.93
C LEU A 426 12.39 -22.35 6.20
N THR A 427 11.12 -22.04 6.47
CA THR A 427 9.97 -22.51 5.67
C THR A 427 9.65 -21.50 4.57
N TYR A 428 9.27 -21.98 3.39
CA TYR A 428 8.94 -21.12 2.24
C TYR A 428 7.90 -21.78 1.32
N THR A 429 7.25 -21.01 0.48
CA THR A 429 6.18 -21.48 -0.43
C THR A 429 6.44 -21.14 -1.90
N THR A 430 7.67 -20.70 -2.25
CA THR A 430 8.01 -20.24 -3.61
C THR A 430 8.34 -21.38 -4.58
N GLY A 431 8.27 -22.65 -4.16
CA GLY A 431 8.66 -23.79 -4.97
C GLY A 431 10.19 -24.04 -5.05
N GLY A 432 11.01 -23.12 -4.53
CA GLY A 432 12.47 -23.28 -4.54
C GLY A 432 13.10 -23.19 -5.94
N LEU A 433 14.18 -23.92 -6.15
CA LEU A 433 14.92 -23.98 -7.42
C LEU A 433 14.22 -24.84 -8.48
N ASP A 434 13.54 -25.91 -8.05
CA ASP A 434 12.97 -26.95 -8.90
C ASP A 434 11.45 -26.95 -9.03
N GLY A 435 10.78 -26.00 -8.36
CA GLY A 435 9.32 -25.98 -8.29
C GLY A 435 8.72 -27.00 -7.32
N GLY A 436 9.51 -27.99 -6.88
CA GLY A 436 9.13 -29.04 -5.94
C GLY A 436 9.42 -28.73 -4.48
N GLY A 437 9.83 -27.51 -4.17
CA GLY A 437 10.13 -27.05 -2.81
C GLY A 437 11.58 -27.25 -2.38
N TYR A 438 12.50 -27.56 -3.28
CA TYR A 438 13.91 -27.72 -2.91
C TYR A 438 14.77 -26.54 -3.37
N SER A 439 15.78 -26.20 -2.56
CA SER A 439 16.71 -25.10 -2.81
C SER A 439 18.12 -25.42 -2.32
N TYR A 440 19.12 -24.75 -2.86
CA TYR A 440 20.46 -24.77 -2.29
C TYR A 440 20.48 -24.13 -0.90
N SER A 441 21.40 -24.63 -0.07
CA SER A 441 21.63 -24.08 1.27
C SER A 441 22.47 -22.81 1.21
N ALA A 442 21.99 -21.72 1.79
CA ALA A 442 22.77 -20.50 1.95
C ALA A 442 24.02 -20.68 2.83
N ASN A 443 24.03 -21.67 3.73
CA ASN A 443 25.21 -22.00 4.53
C ASN A 443 26.33 -22.66 3.70
N LEU A 444 25.99 -23.33 2.61
CA LEU A 444 26.91 -24.00 1.72
C LEU A 444 27.25 -23.19 0.46
N LEU A 445 26.31 -22.32 0.02
CA LEU A 445 26.41 -21.58 -1.23
C LEU A 445 25.95 -20.13 -1.05
N THR A 446 26.88 -19.22 -0.83
CA THR A 446 26.55 -17.77 -0.68
C THR A 446 27.59 -16.86 -1.29
N GLY A 447 27.17 -15.68 -1.70
CA GLY A 447 28.01 -14.54 -2.06
C GLY A 447 28.88 -14.78 -3.29
N SER A 448 30.04 -14.12 -3.33
CA SER A 448 31.00 -14.29 -4.42
C SER A 448 31.88 -15.50 -4.21
N ARG A 449 32.13 -16.25 -5.28
CA ARG A 449 32.98 -17.43 -5.31
C ARG A 449 33.99 -17.32 -6.44
N VAL A 450 35.19 -17.88 -6.20
CA VAL A 450 36.20 -18.04 -7.25
C VAL A 450 36.34 -19.51 -7.54
N TRP A 451 36.02 -19.92 -8.77
CA TRP A 451 36.25 -21.27 -9.28
C TRP A 451 37.15 -21.20 -10.51
N ASN A 452 38.14 -22.07 -10.56
CA ASN A 452 39.14 -22.12 -11.65
C ASN A 452 39.73 -20.73 -11.97
N GLY A 453 39.93 -19.89 -10.96
CA GLY A 453 40.44 -18.54 -11.11
C GLY A 453 39.40 -17.53 -11.65
N ILE A 454 38.15 -17.92 -11.81
CA ILE A 454 37.06 -17.05 -12.29
C ILE A 454 36.16 -16.63 -11.11
N LEU A 455 35.86 -15.36 -11.05
CA LEU A 455 34.96 -14.82 -10.05
C LEU A 455 33.50 -14.93 -10.52
N PHE A 456 32.62 -15.44 -9.66
CA PHE A 456 31.17 -15.46 -9.82
C PHE A 456 30.50 -14.77 -8.62
N THR A 457 29.44 -14.02 -8.86
CA THR A 457 28.61 -13.42 -7.81
C THR A 457 27.22 -14.05 -7.87
N LEU A 458 26.84 -14.70 -6.79
CA LEU A 458 25.52 -15.30 -6.63
C LEU A 458 24.52 -14.26 -6.14
N GLY A 459 23.26 -14.44 -6.47
CA GLY A 459 22.16 -13.67 -5.92
C GLY A 459 22.00 -13.87 -4.40
N ALA A 460 21.12 -13.08 -3.82
CA ALA A 460 20.84 -13.11 -2.39
C ALA A 460 19.93 -14.28 -2.02
N ALA A 461 20.24 -14.98 -0.94
CA ALA A 461 19.34 -16.01 -0.43
C ALA A 461 17.97 -15.43 0.02
N ASN A 462 16.94 -16.27 0.01
CA ASN A 462 15.56 -16.00 0.45
C ASN A 462 14.78 -15.00 -0.43
N VAL A 463 15.30 -14.63 -1.57
CA VAL A 463 14.67 -13.79 -2.61
C VAL A 463 14.96 -14.39 -3.98
N PRO A 464 14.35 -13.94 -5.08
CA PRO A 464 14.76 -14.40 -6.41
C PRO A 464 16.25 -14.16 -6.66
N ASP A 465 16.99 -15.24 -6.93
CA ASP A 465 18.46 -15.28 -7.01
C ASP A 465 19.00 -16.19 -8.12
N ALA A 466 18.10 -16.77 -8.89
CA ALA A 466 18.42 -17.62 -10.03
C ALA A 466 17.45 -17.35 -11.18
N VAL A 467 17.92 -17.61 -12.40
CA VAL A 467 17.14 -17.54 -13.64
C VAL A 467 16.70 -18.94 -14.05
N GLY A 468 15.42 -19.27 -13.93
CA GLY A 468 14.78 -20.35 -14.65
C GLY A 468 14.63 -19.93 -16.11
N CYS A 469 15.31 -20.63 -17.01
CA CYS A 469 15.46 -20.15 -18.38
C CYS A 469 14.18 -20.30 -19.19
N THR A 470 13.66 -19.21 -19.75
CA THR A 470 12.50 -19.18 -20.67
C THR A 470 12.81 -18.38 -21.93
N GLY A 471 14.09 -18.39 -22.36
CA GLY A 471 14.53 -17.67 -23.56
C GLY A 471 14.84 -16.19 -23.32
N GLN A 472 15.05 -15.76 -22.08
CA GLN A 472 15.38 -14.38 -21.71
C GLN A 472 16.68 -13.94 -22.37
N THR A 473 16.77 -12.65 -22.66
CA THR A 473 17.98 -12.02 -23.20
C THR A 473 18.58 -11.07 -22.19
N VAL A 474 19.77 -11.39 -21.72
CA VAL A 474 20.56 -10.63 -20.74
C VAL A 474 21.60 -9.78 -21.45
N LEU A 475 21.76 -8.52 -21.03
CA LEU A 475 22.83 -7.67 -21.53
C LEU A 475 24.19 -8.14 -20.99
N LEU A 476 25.15 -8.27 -21.87
CA LEU A 476 26.52 -8.53 -21.48
C LEU A 476 27.31 -7.22 -21.29
N PRO A 477 28.24 -7.15 -20.33
CA PRO A 477 29.17 -6.03 -20.22
C PRO A 477 29.86 -5.79 -21.54
N SER A 478 29.79 -4.57 -22.07
CA SER A 478 30.39 -4.22 -23.36
C SER A 478 31.90 -4.43 -23.31
N GLY A 479 32.42 -5.26 -24.21
CA GLY A 479 33.84 -5.59 -24.27
C GLY A 479 34.13 -6.71 -25.24
N GLN A 480 35.43 -6.96 -25.47
CA GLN A 480 35.93 -8.10 -26.22
C GLN A 480 36.42 -9.15 -25.24
N TYR A 481 35.76 -10.31 -25.24
CA TYR A 481 35.99 -11.38 -24.29
C TYR A 481 36.31 -12.69 -25.02
N SER A 482 37.15 -13.52 -24.44
CA SER A 482 37.52 -14.82 -24.99
C SER A 482 36.61 -15.95 -24.50
N GLY A 483 35.84 -15.73 -23.44
CA GLY A 483 34.98 -16.75 -22.85
C GLY A 483 33.78 -16.19 -22.13
N LEU A 484 32.67 -16.95 -22.13
CA LEU A 484 31.53 -16.84 -21.27
C LEU A 484 31.50 -18.07 -20.35
N LEU A 485 31.29 -17.83 -19.07
CA LEU A 485 31.20 -18.89 -18.06
C LEU A 485 29.87 -18.71 -17.31
N LEU A 486 29.20 -19.84 -17.07
CA LEU A 486 27.95 -19.91 -16.33
C LEU A 486 28.11 -20.82 -15.11
N LEU A 487 27.54 -20.43 -13.98
CA LEU A 487 27.17 -21.36 -12.91
C LEU A 487 25.72 -21.73 -13.09
N ALA A 488 25.45 -22.97 -13.45
CA ALA A 488 24.11 -23.42 -13.80
C ALA A 488 23.90 -24.90 -13.44
N THR A 489 22.66 -25.34 -13.50
CA THR A 489 22.26 -26.73 -13.28
C THR A 489 20.98 -27.06 -14.03
N GLY A 490 20.77 -28.34 -14.31
CA GLY A 490 19.45 -28.87 -14.60
C GLY A 490 18.69 -29.20 -13.32
N VAL A 491 17.38 -29.10 -13.35
CA VAL A 491 16.46 -29.60 -12.33
C VAL A 491 15.41 -30.50 -12.99
N GLU A 492 14.76 -31.38 -12.23
CA GLU A 492 13.79 -32.37 -12.74
C GLU A 492 14.41 -33.28 -13.82
N GLY A 493 15.68 -33.62 -13.65
CA GLY A 493 16.47 -34.46 -14.55
C GLY A 493 17.44 -33.69 -15.43
N ASN A 494 18.24 -34.44 -16.20
CA ASN A 494 19.25 -33.88 -17.10
C ASN A 494 18.60 -33.18 -18.31
N GLN A 495 19.07 -31.97 -18.63
CA GLN A 495 18.50 -31.11 -19.67
C GLN A 495 19.39 -31.18 -20.93
N ALA A 496 19.02 -32.03 -21.89
CA ALA A 496 19.83 -32.27 -23.09
C ALA A 496 19.68 -31.15 -24.14
N SER A 497 20.77 -30.85 -24.85
CA SER A 497 20.81 -30.08 -26.10
C SER A 497 20.16 -28.71 -26.03
N GLN A 498 20.40 -27.95 -24.98
CA GLN A 498 19.87 -26.61 -24.79
C GLN A 498 20.67 -25.57 -25.58
N THR A 499 20.01 -24.62 -26.20
CA THR A 499 20.65 -23.59 -27.04
C THR A 499 20.82 -22.30 -26.30
N LEU A 500 22.04 -21.77 -26.27
CA LEU A 500 22.36 -20.40 -25.84
C LEU A 500 22.85 -19.60 -27.06
N THR A 501 22.54 -18.30 -27.10
CA THR A 501 23.00 -17.44 -28.21
C THR A 501 23.68 -16.20 -27.67
N VAL A 502 24.95 -15.97 -28.04
CA VAL A 502 25.63 -14.72 -27.78
C VAL A 502 25.57 -13.84 -29.03
N THR A 503 25.01 -12.64 -28.88
CA THR A 503 24.95 -11.62 -29.93
C THR A 503 26.05 -10.60 -29.70
N TYR A 504 26.70 -10.18 -30.80
CA TYR A 504 27.73 -9.17 -30.80
C TYR A 504 27.19 -7.81 -31.30
N SER A 505 27.88 -6.74 -30.99
CA SER A 505 27.47 -5.37 -31.34
C SER A 505 27.44 -5.10 -32.87
N ASP A 506 28.06 -5.96 -33.66
CA ASP A 506 28.01 -5.91 -35.13
C ASP A 506 26.80 -6.63 -35.73
N GLY A 507 25.87 -7.10 -34.88
CA GLY A 507 24.64 -7.81 -35.27
C GLY A 507 24.82 -9.30 -35.57
N THR A 508 26.06 -9.82 -35.53
CA THR A 508 26.31 -11.26 -35.69
C THR A 508 26.07 -12.00 -34.38
N SER A 509 25.90 -13.32 -34.42
CA SER A 509 25.73 -14.16 -33.24
C SER A 509 26.53 -15.43 -33.29
N THR A 510 26.74 -16.04 -32.13
CA THR A 510 27.26 -17.40 -31.97
C THR A 510 26.29 -18.21 -31.12
N GLN A 511 25.90 -19.38 -31.64
CA GLN A 511 25.07 -20.31 -30.90
C GLN A 511 25.92 -21.42 -30.29
N PHE A 512 25.55 -21.82 -29.08
CA PHE A 512 26.11 -22.93 -28.34
C PHE A 512 24.99 -23.93 -28.03
N VAL A 513 25.22 -25.20 -28.25
CA VAL A 513 24.34 -26.28 -27.84
C VAL A 513 25.00 -26.99 -26.66
N GLN A 514 24.35 -26.93 -25.51
CA GLN A 514 24.88 -27.47 -24.25
C GLN A 514 23.85 -28.36 -23.55
N SER A 515 24.27 -29.49 -23.03
CA SER A 515 23.46 -30.29 -22.10
C SER A 515 23.84 -29.95 -20.67
N PHE A 516 22.84 -29.79 -19.81
CA PHE A 516 23.02 -29.46 -18.40
C PHE A 516 22.73 -30.68 -17.53
N SER A 517 23.68 -31.08 -16.68
CA SER A 517 23.47 -32.12 -15.69
C SER A 517 22.46 -31.68 -14.64
N ASP A 518 21.60 -32.59 -14.22
CA ASP A 518 20.78 -32.44 -13.04
C ASP A 518 21.64 -32.22 -11.78
N TRP A 519 21.20 -31.39 -10.87
CA TRP A 519 21.94 -31.08 -9.63
C TRP A 519 22.25 -32.31 -8.77
N TYR A 520 21.53 -33.41 -8.95
CA TYR A 520 21.73 -34.66 -8.21
C TYR A 520 22.51 -35.69 -9.00
N THR A 521 22.42 -35.74 -10.34
CA THR A 521 23.00 -36.79 -11.19
C THR A 521 23.98 -36.23 -12.21
N PRO A 522 25.27 -35.97 -11.83
CA PRO A 522 26.27 -35.42 -12.73
C PRO A 522 26.55 -36.36 -13.90
N GLN A 523 26.51 -35.84 -15.14
CA GLN A 523 26.73 -36.59 -16.38
C GLN A 523 28.11 -36.33 -16.98
N LYS A 524 28.80 -35.27 -16.56
CA LYS A 524 30.10 -34.84 -17.10
C LYS A 524 30.02 -34.53 -18.60
N TYR A 525 29.04 -33.74 -18.99
CA TYR A 525 28.91 -33.30 -20.38
C TYR A 525 30.12 -32.48 -20.85
N SER A 526 30.31 -32.39 -22.17
CA SER A 526 31.33 -31.48 -22.73
C SER A 526 31.13 -30.05 -22.21
N HIS A 527 32.25 -29.38 -21.88
CA HIS A 527 32.29 -28.03 -21.32
C HIS A 527 31.71 -27.88 -19.91
N GLU A 528 31.32 -28.97 -19.25
CA GLU A 528 30.82 -28.99 -17.87
C GLU A 528 31.96 -29.36 -16.91
N LEU A 529 32.10 -28.58 -15.86
CA LEU A 529 32.95 -28.86 -14.73
C LEU A 529 32.12 -28.87 -13.46
N GLU A 530 32.44 -29.73 -12.50
CA GLU A 530 31.84 -29.71 -11.18
C GLU A 530 32.32 -28.44 -10.45
N GLY A 531 31.44 -27.45 -10.28
CA GLY A 531 31.76 -26.21 -9.60
C GLY A 531 31.74 -26.39 -8.08
N VAL A 532 30.63 -26.85 -7.55
CA VAL A 532 30.45 -27.09 -6.11
C VAL A 532 29.61 -28.33 -5.87
N ALA A 533 30.13 -29.21 -4.99
CA ALA A 533 29.38 -30.33 -4.41
C ALA A 533 28.94 -29.96 -2.99
N MET A 534 27.64 -29.98 -2.72
CA MET A 534 27.03 -29.64 -1.44
C MET A 534 26.48 -30.89 -0.76
N ALA A 535 26.74 -31.04 0.54
CA ALA A 535 26.38 -32.22 1.31
C ALA A 535 24.86 -32.37 1.59
N TYR A 536 24.07 -31.37 1.26
CA TYR A 536 22.61 -31.36 1.38
C TYR A 536 22.01 -30.20 0.60
N ARG A 537 20.69 -30.28 0.36
CA ARG A 537 19.84 -29.16 -0.06
C ARG A 537 18.74 -28.91 0.99
N ASN A 538 18.14 -27.74 0.99
CA ASN A 538 17.02 -27.41 1.85
C ASN A 538 15.69 -27.86 1.21
N PHE A 539 14.70 -28.17 2.05
CA PHE A 539 13.32 -28.40 1.66
C PHE A 539 12.43 -27.32 2.27
N ASP A 540 11.33 -27.00 1.65
CA ASP A 540 10.44 -25.89 1.96
C ASP A 540 9.84 -25.89 3.38
N ASN A 541 9.79 -27.05 4.02
CA ASN A 541 9.38 -27.22 5.41
C ASN A 541 10.51 -26.97 6.44
N GLY A 542 11.66 -26.48 6.01
CA GLY A 542 12.83 -26.21 6.85
C GLY A 542 13.73 -27.43 7.11
N THR A 543 13.41 -28.60 6.59
CA THR A 543 14.27 -29.80 6.71
C THR A 543 15.36 -29.85 5.64
N LYS A 544 16.28 -30.82 5.77
CA LYS A 544 17.42 -31.01 4.86
C LYS A 544 17.35 -32.36 4.18
N ASP A 545 17.52 -32.37 2.87
CA ASP A 545 17.78 -33.56 2.10
C ASP A 545 19.30 -33.80 2.07
N LYS A 546 19.78 -34.78 2.87
CA LYS A 546 21.22 -35.05 3.12
C LYS A 546 21.85 -35.93 2.05
N ARG A 547 21.66 -35.59 0.78
CA ARG A 547 22.37 -36.20 -0.36
C ARG A 547 23.31 -35.15 -0.96
N THR A 548 24.21 -35.57 -1.85
CA THR A 548 25.10 -34.64 -2.54
C THR A 548 24.34 -33.96 -3.70
N PHE A 549 24.39 -32.63 -3.73
CA PHE A 549 23.84 -31.80 -4.81
C PHE A 549 24.93 -30.91 -5.39
N ASN A 550 24.90 -30.71 -6.70
CA ASN A 550 25.99 -30.07 -7.44
C ASN A 550 25.51 -28.80 -8.11
N LEU A 551 26.40 -27.83 -8.23
CA LEU A 551 26.27 -26.68 -9.11
C LEU A 551 27.47 -26.76 -10.09
N TYR A 552 27.20 -26.61 -11.37
CA TYR A 552 28.20 -26.83 -12.42
C TYR A 552 28.66 -25.54 -13.04
N GLU A 553 29.95 -25.50 -13.47
CA GLU A 553 30.50 -24.44 -14.31
C GLU A 553 30.48 -24.91 -15.77
N TYR A 554 29.90 -24.09 -16.64
CA TYR A 554 29.90 -24.28 -18.09
C TYR A 554 30.72 -23.21 -18.77
N GLN A 555 31.59 -23.60 -19.73
CA GLN A 555 32.51 -22.69 -20.40
C GLN A 555 32.25 -22.64 -21.90
N PHE A 556 32.13 -21.45 -22.46
CA PHE A 556 31.89 -21.22 -23.88
C PHE A 556 32.94 -20.27 -24.45
N ALA A 557 33.57 -20.66 -25.56
CA ALA A 557 34.58 -19.85 -26.23
C ALA A 557 33.89 -18.75 -27.06
N LEU A 558 34.22 -17.47 -26.80
CA LEU A 558 33.73 -16.33 -27.53
C LEU A 558 34.72 -15.86 -28.61
N ASN A 559 34.20 -15.09 -29.57
CA ASN A 559 35.08 -14.44 -30.54
C ASN A 559 35.71 -13.18 -29.93
N ALA A 560 36.93 -13.31 -29.44
CA ALA A 560 37.67 -12.24 -28.77
C ALA A 560 37.95 -10.99 -29.65
N LYS A 561 37.63 -11.03 -30.95
CA LYS A 561 37.76 -9.87 -31.85
C LYS A 561 36.48 -9.08 -32.00
N LYS A 562 35.38 -9.51 -31.36
CA LYS A 562 34.06 -8.88 -31.43
C LYS A 562 33.64 -8.39 -30.04
N THR A 563 33.00 -7.23 -30.01
CA THR A 563 32.38 -6.74 -28.78
C THR A 563 31.08 -7.49 -28.53
N VAL A 564 30.92 -8.08 -27.37
CA VAL A 564 29.66 -8.76 -26.98
C VAL A 564 28.58 -7.73 -26.69
N GLN A 565 27.33 -8.12 -26.89
CA GLN A 565 26.15 -7.28 -26.62
C GLN A 565 25.17 -7.97 -25.65
N SER A 566 24.76 -9.21 -25.95
CA SER A 566 23.77 -9.91 -25.15
C SER A 566 23.96 -11.43 -25.19
N LEU A 567 23.38 -12.10 -24.19
CA LEU A 567 23.22 -13.53 -24.08
C LEU A 567 21.74 -13.87 -24.05
N THR A 568 21.25 -14.66 -25.00
CA THR A 568 19.94 -15.29 -24.92
C THR A 568 20.09 -16.66 -24.29
N LEU A 569 19.40 -16.86 -23.19
CA LEU A 569 19.38 -18.10 -22.41
C LEU A 569 18.53 -19.19 -23.07
N PRO A 570 18.64 -20.46 -22.68
CA PRO A 570 17.79 -21.53 -23.17
C PRO A 570 16.30 -21.24 -22.94
N ASN A 571 15.43 -21.75 -23.79
CA ASN A 571 13.99 -21.74 -23.55
C ASN A 571 13.56 -23.07 -22.89
N ASN A 572 13.96 -23.26 -21.65
CA ASN A 572 13.65 -24.43 -20.83
C ASN A 572 13.74 -24.09 -19.35
N ALA A 573 12.60 -23.98 -18.68
CA ALA A 573 12.50 -23.60 -17.27
C ALA A 573 13.21 -24.56 -16.30
N HIS A 574 13.53 -25.78 -16.73
CA HIS A 574 14.31 -26.73 -15.94
C HIS A 574 15.85 -26.54 -16.05
N VAL A 575 16.30 -25.51 -16.74
CA VAL A 575 17.68 -25.02 -16.66
C VAL A 575 17.71 -23.79 -15.76
N ALA A 576 18.43 -23.87 -14.66
CA ALA A 576 18.59 -22.78 -13.71
C ALA A 576 20.02 -22.20 -13.80
N VAL A 577 20.13 -20.88 -14.05
CA VAL A 577 21.39 -20.13 -14.08
C VAL A 577 21.49 -19.24 -12.86
N LEU A 578 22.52 -19.43 -12.03
CA LEU A 578 22.73 -18.70 -10.78
C LEU A 578 23.73 -17.55 -10.93
N ALA A 579 24.70 -17.67 -11.81
CA ALA A 579 25.68 -16.61 -12.08
C ALA A 579 26.28 -16.73 -13.47
N ALA A 580 26.75 -15.60 -14.01
CA ALA A 580 27.47 -15.55 -15.28
C ALA A 580 28.67 -14.59 -15.21
N THR A 581 29.75 -14.91 -15.93
CA THR A 581 30.98 -14.10 -16.01
C THR A 581 31.56 -14.19 -17.42
N VAL A 582 32.05 -13.05 -17.93
CA VAL A 582 32.82 -13.02 -19.20
C VAL A 582 34.30 -12.73 -18.94
N LYS A 583 35.22 -13.34 -19.70
CA LYS A 583 36.68 -13.22 -19.54
C LYS A 583 37.41 -12.99 -20.83
#